data_97d97d976e3d269548f2534919eaff8f
#
_entry.id   97d97d976e3d269548f2534919eaff8f
#
_cell.length_a   1.000
_cell.length_b   1.000
_cell.length_c   1.000
_cell.angle_alpha   90.00
_cell.angle_beta   90.00
_cell.angle_gamma   90.00
#
_symmetry.space_group_name_H-M   'P 1'
#
loop_
_entity.id
_entity.type
_entity.pdbx_description
1 polymer ?
#
loop_
_entity_poly.entity_id
_entity_poly.type
_entity_poly.pdbx_seq_one_letter_code
_entity_poly.pdbx_strand_id
1 'polypeptide(L)'
;MLAEGQEDLIIIGHPNLNDVVEANTKAAGFPAYFPEIGPYLTARGLIQFNAFMPSEGPDAWVVPTTLPEDFTLAYLPVNTPVEDGQEMTVLGQKMQFFTKYGSDDKVHTTVWLPDRNILFTTLLWSSPPQLYSVRGDVFRDPREWIEGLKFNRNLEPEVLISAAARPVVGKEEVQKRLEGYLDGASFVLDQSLRGILGGKGPDDLRLLVRLPDYLRDIPNNLENYGEVSSYPPAIYYQSVGWYDNDAANLSPVSPMDEAKRIVPLMGGRDAVLDAAQEAMKKKEYSWAAQL
;
A
#
# COMPACT_ATOMS: atom_id res chain seq x y z
N MET A 1 25.15 -13.26 3.82
CA MET A 1 26.04 -13.83 2.79
C MET A 1 26.87 -12.75 2.06
N LEU A 2 26.31 -11.66 1.51
CA LEU A 2 27.13 -10.63 0.82
C LEU A 2 28.05 -9.82 1.75
N ALA A 3 27.77 -9.75 3.04
CA ALA A 3 28.53 -9.01 4.04
C ALA A 3 29.41 -9.89 4.96
N GLU A 4 29.38 -11.20 4.75
CA GLU A 4 30.12 -12.15 5.61
C GLU A 4 31.62 -11.98 5.39
N GLY A 5 32.34 -11.61 6.45
CA GLY A 5 33.79 -11.38 6.42
C GLY A 5 34.21 -9.97 5.90
N GLN A 6 33.29 -9.02 5.73
CA GLN A 6 33.61 -7.64 5.37
C GLN A 6 33.44 -6.73 6.58
N GLU A 7 34.50 -6.43 7.29
CA GLU A 7 34.50 -5.59 8.50
C GLU A 7 34.24 -4.10 8.19
N ASP A 8 34.50 -3.64 6.94
CA ASP A 8 34.41 -2.24 6.52
C ASP A 8 33.27 -1.98 5.52
N LEU A 9 32.17 -2.76 5.58
CA LEU A 9 31.05 -2.59 4.68
C LEU A 9 30.32 -1.25 4.95
N ILE A 10 30.23 -0.40 3.92
CA ILE A 10 29.46 0.86 3.98
C ILE A 10 28.01 0.57 3.60
N ILE A 11 27.09 0.83 4.52
CA ILE A 11 25.65 0.67 4.34
C ILE A 11 24.99 2.06 4.40
N ILE A 12 24.63 2.55 3.21
CA ILE A 12 24.03 3.88 3.05
C ILE A 12 22.52 3.75 3.11
N GLY A 13 21.86 4.66 3.83
CA GLY A 13 20.39 4.65 3.91
C GLY A 13 19.81 5.83 4.66
N HIS A 14 18.49 5.79 4.81
CA HIS A 14 17.74 6.81 5.55
C HIS A 14 18.19 6.88 7.02
N PRO A 15 18.35 8.08 7.62
CA PRO A 15 18.87 8.23 8.97
C PRO A 15 18.04 7.51 10.04
N ASN A 16 16.72 7.40 9.84
CA ASN A 16 15.81 6.76 10.80
C ASN A 16 15.54 5.28 10.49
N LEU A 17 16.21 4.66 9.51
CA LEU A 17 15.89 3.30 9.09
C LEU A 17 16.16 2.27 10.22
N ASN A 18 17.25 2.43 10.96
CA ASN A 18 17.57 1.54 12.06
C ASN A 18 16.49 1.52 13.14
N ASP A 19 15.98 2.70 13.51
CA ASP A 19 14.92 2.84 14.53
C ASP A 19 13.60 2.21 14.07
N VAL A 20 13.25 2.38 12.80
CA VAL A 20 12.04 1.78 12.22
C VAL A 20 12.16 0.25 12.17
N VAL A 21 13.31 -0.29 11.78
CA VAL A 21 13.52 -1.75 11.78
C VAL A 21 13.48 -2.32 13.19
N GLU A 22 14.07 -1.63 14.19
CA GLU A 22 13.98 -2.04 15.58
C GLU A 22 12.53 -2.03 16.08
N ALA A 23 11.77 -0.97 15.79
CA ALA A 23 10.36 -0.88 16.16
C ALA A 23 9.52 -1.99 15.51
N ASN A 24 9.72 -2.26 14.21
CA ASN A 24 9.03 -3.33 13.49
C ASN A 24 9.37 -4.71 14.06
N THR A 25 10.62 -4.94 14.46
CA THR A 25 11.03 -6.19 15.09
C THR A 25 10.31 -6.41 16.42
N LYS A 26 10.17 -5.36 17.24
CA LYS A 26 9.39 -5.40 18.49
C LYS A 26 7.90 -5.65 18.23
N ALA A 27 7.38 -5.21 17.09
CA ALA A 27 6.00 -5.44 16.66
C ALA A 27 5.82 -6.74 15.85
N ALA A 28 6.66 -7.75 16.05
CA ALA A 28 6.63 -9.03 15.36
C ALA A 28 6.72 -8.92 13.81
N GLY A 29 7.47 -7.93 13.33
CA GLY A 29 7.79 -7.75 11.91
C GLY A 29 6.81 -6.90 11.10
N PHE A 30 5.75 -6.37 11.72
CA PHE A 30 4.83 -5.42 11.07
C PHE A 30 4.88 -4.06 11.74
N PRO A 31 4.84 -2.97 10.97
CA PRO A 31 4.64 -1.64 11.54
C PRO A 31 3.33 -1.62 12.35
N ALA A 32 3.40 -1.17 13.59
CA ALA A 32 2.24 -1.06 14.45
C ALA A 32 2.34 0.23 15.27
N TYR A 33 1.24 0.95 15.37
CA TYR A 33 1.16 2.12 16.24
C TYR A 33 1.36 1.73 17.72
N PHE A 34 0.81 0.57 18.09
CA PHE A 34 1.02 -0.07 19.39
C PHE A 34 1.75 -1.40 19.17
N PRO A 35 3.03 -1.53 19.52
CA PRO A 35 3.81 -2.76 19.31
C PRO A 35 3.19 -4.01 19.97
N GLU A 36 2.42 -3.81 21.04
CA GLU A 36 1.76 -4.89 21.80
C GLU A 36 0.77 -5.71 20.96
N ILE A 37 0.20 -5.12 19.90
CA ILE A 37 -0.72 -5.82 18.99
C ILE A 37 0.01 -6.49 17.82
N GLY A 38 1.35 -6.41 17.76
CA GLY A 38 2.15 -6.99 16.70
C GLY A 38 1.84 -8.45 16.39
N PRO A 39 1.73 -9.37 17.39
CA PRO A 39 1.36 -10.77 17.15
C PRO A 39 0.00 -10.94 16.45
N TYR A 40 -0.98 -10.12 16.77
CA TYR A 40 -2.28 -10.11 16.09
C TYR A 40 -2.15 -9.62 14.64
N LEU A 41 -1.36 -8.59 14.38
CA LEU A 41 -1.12 -8.07 13.02
C LEU A 41 -0.37 -9.09 12.17
N THR A 42 0.55 -9.84 12.75
CA THR A 42 1.25 -10.95 12.06
C THR A 42 0.25 -12.03 11.66
N ALA A 43 -0.60 -12.49 12.57
CA ALA A 43 -1.63 -13.47 12.27
C ALA A 43 -2.60 -12.98 11.17
N ARG A 44 -2.99 -11.69 11.22
CA ARG A 44 -3.83 -11.07 10.20
C ARG A 44 -3.10 -10.94 8.86
N GLY A 45 -1.80 -10.74 8.86
CA GLY A 45 -0.97 -10.74 7.65
C GLY A 45 -1.06 -12.05 6.88
N LEU A 46 -1.19 -13.20 7.55
CA LEU A 46 -1.41 -14.49 6.89
C LEU A 46 -2.69 -14.51 6.07
N ILE A 47 -3.76 -13.91 6.57
CA ILE A 47 -5.03 -13.77 5.83
C ILE A 47 -4.85 -12.86 4.64
N GLN A 48 -4.22 -11.70 4.81
CA GLN A 48 -3.99 -10.72 3.75
C GLN A 48 -3.17 -11.30 2.59
N PHE A 49 -2.20 -12.15 2.89
CA PHE A 49 -1.33 -12.78 1.89
C PHE A 49 -1.79 -14.18 1.49
N ASN A 50 -3.07 -14.47 1.64
CA ASN A 50 -3.71 -15.71 1.18
C ASN A 50 -3.09 -17.00 1.73
N ALA A 51 -2.50 -16.98 2.93
CA ALA A 51 -1.87 -18.15 3.53
C ALA A 51 -2.82 -19.35 3.74
N PHE A 52 -4.10 -19.08 3.81
CA PHE A 52 -5.15 -20.11 3.98
C PHE A 52 -5.88 -20.47 2.69
N MET A 53 -5.49 -19.89 1.56
CA MET A 53 -6.06 -20.25 0.27
C MET A 53 -5.45 -21.58 -0.24
N PRO A 54 -6.15 -22.31 -1.10
CA PRO A 54 -5.59 -23.50 -1.75
C PRO A 54 -4.28 -23.17 -2.48
N SER A 55 -3.30 -24.07 -2.42
CA SER A 55 -2.02 -23.91 -3.12
C SER A 55 -2.12 -24.13 -4.62
N GLU A 56 -3.25 -24.63 -5.11
CA GLU A 56 -3.52 -24.97 -6.51
C GLU A 56 -4.88 -24.42 -6.94
N GLY A 57 -5.03 -24.14 -8.22
CA GLY A 57 -6.26 -23.66 -8.82
C GLY A 57 -6.14 -22.25 -9.42
N PRO A 58 -7.19 -21.73 -10.08
CA PRO A 58 -7.16 -20.45 -10.78
C PRO A 58 -6.95 -19.24 -9.85
N ASP A 59 -7.32 -19.38 -8.58
CA ASP A 59 -7.20 -18.33 -7.56
C ASP A 59 -6.01 -18.58 -6.61
N ALA A 60 -5.18 -19.58 -6.91
CA ALA A 60 -4.01 -19.91 -6.10
C ALA A 60 -2.93 -18.83 -6.26
N TRP A 61 -2.83 -17.98 -5.28
CA TRP A 61 -1.69 -17.10 -5.10
C TRP A 61 -1.19 -17.24 -3.68
N VAL A 62 -0.19 -18.09 -3.52
CA VAL A 62 0.36 -18.40 -2.20
C VAL A 62 1.70 -17.70 -2.04
N VAL A 63 1.76 -16.79 -1.08
CA VAL A 63 3.07 -16.40 -0.52
C VAL A 63 3.51 -17.57 0.37
N PRO A 64 4.71 -18.13 0.16
CA PRO A 64 5.22 -19.20 1.02
C PRO A 64 5.19 -18.77 2.48
N THR A 65 4.42 -19.49 3.30
CA THR A 65 4.30 -19.20 4.75
C THR A 65 5.19 -20.08 5.60
N THR A 66 5.77 -21.12 5.00
CA THR A 66 6.77 -21.96 5.64
C THR A 66 8.14 -21.31 5.50
N LEU A 67 8.67 -20.80 6.60
CA LEU A 67 10.05 -20.35 6.66
C LEU A 67 10.95 -21.58 6.83
N PRO A 68 12.17 -21.61 6.23
CA PRO A 68 13.17 -22.63 6.53
C PRO A 68 13.43 -22.74 8.04
N GLU A 69 13.75 -23.95 8.53
CA GLU A 69 14.04 -24.15 9.96
C GLU A 69 15.18 -23.28 10.49
N ASP A 70 16.11 -22.92 9.61
CA ASP A 70 17.27 -22.07 9.89
C ASP A 70 17.06 -20.61 9.46
N PHE A 71 15.80 -20.18 9.26
CA PHE A 71 15.49 -18.81 8.91
C PHE A 71 15.88 -17.84 10.01
N THR A 72 16.73 -16.89 9.68
CA THR A 72 17.11 -15.78 10.55
C THR A 72 16.72 -14.45 9.92
N LEU A 73 16.11 -13.58 10.70
CA LEU A 73 15.93 -12.17 10.34
C LEU A 73 17.30 -11.49 10.47
N ALA A 74 18.03 -11.40 9.35
CA ALA A 74 19.32 -10.71 9.31
C ALA A 74 19.08 -9.28 8.79
N TYR A 75 19.39 -8.31 9.64
CA TYR A 75 19.41 -6.90 9.29
C TYR A 75 20.83 -6.36 9.43
N LEU A 76 21.29 -5.68 8.39
CA LEU A 76 22.56 -4.95 8.42
C LEU A 76 22.25 -3.49 8.68
N PRO A 77 22.63 -2.93 9.84
CA PRO A 77 22.30 -1.55 10.18
C PRO A 77 22.94 -0.55 9.23
N VAL A 78 22.21 0.51 8.92
CA VAL A 78 22.77 1.69 8.25
C VAL A 78 23.88 2.27 9.15
N ASN A 79 25.09 2.37 8.62
CA ASN A 79 26.23 2.97 9.27
C ASN A 79 26.70 4.27 8.62
N THR A 80 26.11 4.59 7.47
CA THR A 80 26.36 5.82 6.72
C THR A 80 25.00 6.45 6.37
N PRO A 81 24.35 7.11 7.35
CA PRO A 81 23.08 7.80 7.08
C PRO A 81 23.30 8.98 6.13
N VAL A 82 22.30 9.25 5.28
CA VAL A 82 22.35 10.37 4.33
C VAL A 82 21.28 11.40 4.61
N GLU A 83 21.66 12.68 4.51
CA GLU A 83 20.74 13.80 4.58
C GLU A 83 19.98 14.00 3.25
N ASP A 84 18.83 14.68 3.32
CA ASP A 84 18.06 15.00 2.10
C ASP A 84 18.85 15.90 1.17
N GLY A 85 19.00 15.48 -0.11
CA GLY A 85 19.80 16.18 -1.12
C GLY A 85 21.30 15.93 -1.02
N GLN A 86 21.78 15.09 -0.12
CA GLN A 86 23.22 14.81 0.02
C GLN A 86 23.79 14.18 -1.24
N GLU A 87 24.96 14.69 -1.65
CA GLU A 87 25.75 14.12 -2.75
C GLU A 87 26.90 13.28 -2.22
N MET A 88 27.14 12.14 -2.83
CA MET A 88 28.30 11.29 -2.56
C MET A 88 28.84 10.71 -3.84
N THR A 89 30.15 10.41 -3.86
CA THR A 89 30.75 9.58 -4.91
C THR A 89 30.96 8.18 -4.37
N VAL A 90 30.21 7.22 -4.91
CA VAL A 90 30.27 5.82 -4.50
C VAL A 90 30.77 5.01 -5.68
N LEU A 91 31.90 4.30 -5.52
CA LEU A 91 32.54 3.52 -6.57
C LEU A 91 32.76 4.31 -7.88
N GLY A 92 33.12 5.58 -7.74
CA GLY A 92 33.33 6.49 -8.90
C GLY A 92 32.06 7.01 -9.56
N GLN A 93 30.87 6.70 -9.02
CA GLN A 93 29.60 7.23 -9.50
C GLN A 93 29.11 8.36 -8.58
N LYS A 94 28.76 9.51 -9.17
CA LYS A 94 28.08 10.58 -8.46
C LYS A 94 26.65 10.15 -8.18
N MET A 95 26.24 10.22 -6.92
CA MET A 95 24.89 9.89 -6.44
C MET A 95 24.37 11.04 -5.59
N GLN A 96 23.07 11.33 -5.75
CA GLN A 96 22.31 12.21 -4.86
C GLN A 96 21.24 11.40 -4.14
N PHE A 97 21.10 11.64 -2.85
CA PHE A 97 20.16 10.92 -1.98
C PHE A 97 19.06 11.87 -1.51
N PHE A 98 17.81 11.42 -1.59
CA PHE A 98 16.65 12.19 -1.13
C PHE A 98 15.84 11.35 -0.16
N THR A 99 15.63 11.90 1.04
CA THR A 99 14.97 11.22 2.17
C THR A 99 13.69 11.91 2.62
N LYS A 100 13.31 13.01 1.94
CA LYS A 100 12.18 13.85 2.31
C LYS A 100 10.81 13.20 2.06
N TYR A 101 10.68 12.42 0.98
CA TYR A 101 9.38 11.91 0.53
C TYR A 101 9.21 10.43 0.87
N GLY A 102 8.17 10.12 1.63
CA GLY A 102 7.79 8.75 1.92
C GLY A 102 6.86 8.14 0.86
N SER A 103 6.77 6.82 0.87
CA SER A 103 5.78 6.05 0.12
C SER A 103 4.81 5.36 1.10
N ASP A 104 4.74 4.04 1.08
CA ASP A 104 4.10 3.24 2.12
C ASP A 104 4.94 3.14 3.40
N ASP A 105 6.14 3.70 3.39
CA ASP A 105 7.08 3.80 4.48
C ASP A 105 7.63 5.23 4.58
N LYS A 106 7.99 5.65 5.81
CA LYS A 106 8.53 6.99 6.10
C LYS A 106 10.07 7.08 6.02
N VAL A 107 10.74 5.94 5.82
CA VAL A 107 12.20 5.85 5.75
C VAL A 107 12.70 5.53 4.34
N HIS A 108 11.93 5.92 3.36
CA HIS A 108 12.26 5.80 1.96
C HIS A 108 13.49 6.63 1.57
N THR A 109 14.30 6.12 0.67
CA THR A 109 15.43 6.84 0.06
C THR A 109 15.35 6.74 -1.45
N THR A 110 15.19 7.90 -2.11
CA THR A 110 15.35 8.01 -3.56
C THR A 110 16.82 8.28 -3.88
N VAL A 111 17.37 7.58 -4.87
CA VAL A 111 18.76 7.76 -5.31
C VAL A 111 18.78 8.18 -6.78
N TRP A 112 19.41 9.30 -7.05
CA TRP A 112 19.60 9.86 -8.39
C TRP A 112 21.06 9.77 -8.83
N LEU A 113 21.29 9.23 -10.02
CA LEU A 113 22.59 9.19 -10.68
C LEU A 113 22.58 10.19 -11.84
N PRO A 114 22.98 11.45 -11.60
CA PRO A 114 22.84 12.53 -12.59
C PRO A 114 23.63 12.27 -13.88
N ASP A 115 24.84 11.72 -13.79
CA ASP A 115 25.70 11.45 -14.95
C ASP A 115 25.17 10.34 -15.87
N ARG A 116 24.18 9.57 -15.41
CA ARG A 116 23.58 8.45 -16.12
C ARG A 116 22.09 8.61 -16.37
N ASN A 117 21.46 9.66 -15.85
CA ASN A 117 20.01 9.86 -15.86
C ASN A 117 19.22 8.65 -15.33
N ILE A 118 19.73 8.01 -14.24
CA ILE A 118 19.09 6.86 -13.60
C ILE A 118 18.52 7.26 -12.25
N LEU A 119 17.24 6.97 -12.05
CA LEU A 119 16.53 7.17 -10.80
C LEU A 119 16.17 5.83 -10.17
N PHE A 120 16.56 5.65 -8.90
CA PHE A 120 16.06 4.57 -8.04
C PHE A 120 15.05 5.14 -7.05
N THR A 121 13.87 4.55 -6.98
CA THR A 121 12.80 5.02 -6.10
C THR A 121 11.87 3.88 -5.70
N THR A 122 11.13 4.02 -4.60
CA THR A 122 10.01 3.14 -4.26
C THR A 122 8.65 3.82 -4.49
N LEU A 123 8.64 5.03 -5.03
CA LEU A 123 7.41 5.80 -5.22
C LEU A 123 6.58 5.34 -6.41
N LEU A 124 7.17 4.68 -7.41
CA LEU A 124 6.45 4.09 -8.54
C LEU A 124 6.24 2.59 -8.32
N TRP A 125 5.00 2.16 -8.24
CA TRP A 125 4.62 0.76 -8.08
C TRP A 125 4.05 0.16 -9.37
N SER A 126 3.89 -1.16 -9.40
CA SER A 126 3.19 -1.88 -10.48
C SER A 126 1.66 -1.89 -10.33
N SER A 127 1.15 -1.21 -9.33
CA SER A 127 -0.28 -1.01 -9.01
C SER A 127 -0.48 0.41 -8.51
N PRO A 128 -1.72 0.91 -8.37
CA PRO A 128 -1.97 2.19 -7.71
C PRO A 128 -1.26 2.28 -6.36
N PRO A 129 -0.81 3.47 -5.92
CA PRO A 129 -0.07 3.61 -4.68
C PRO A 129 -0.90 3.11 -3.49
N GLN A 130 -0.25 2.44 -2.54
CA GLN A 130 -0.89 1.87 -1.36
C GLN A 130 -1.28 2.96 -0.35
N LEU A 131 -2.26 3.80 -0.71
CA LEU A 131 -2.73 4.93 0.12
C LEU A 131 -3.58 4.50 1.33
N TYR A 132 -3.70 3.21 1.56
CA TYR A 132 -4.42 2.63 2.70
C TYR A 132 -3.61 1.52 3.35
N SER A 133 -3.95 1.17 4.58
CA SER A 133 -3.43 -0.02 5.22
C SER A 133 -4.56 -0.90 5.72
N VAL A 134 -4.56 -2.17 5.31
CA VAL A 134 -5.53 -3.16 5.81
C VAL A 134 -5.14 -3.74 7.17
N ARG A 135 -3.92 -3.47 7.67
CA ARG A 135 -3.38 -4.02 8.91
C ARG A 135 -3.41 -3.06 10.09
N GLY A 136 -3.74 -1.80 9.87
CA GLY A 136 -3.42 -0.73 10.79
C GLY A 136 -1.92 -0.39 10.71
N ASP A 137 -1.63 0.82 10.34
CA ASP A 137 -0.29 1.33 10.09
C ASP A 137 -0.34 2.85 10.26
N VAL A 138 0.81 3.50 10.15
CA VAL A 138 0.86 4.96 10.03
C VAL A 138 0.11 5.37 8.77
N PHE A 139 -0.68 6.45 8.88
CA PHE A 139 -1.39 6.99 7.73
C PHE A 139 -0.42 7.35 6.60
N ARG A 140 -0.72 6.85 5.43
CA ARG A 140 0.02 7.12 4.21
C ARG A 140 -0.59 8.33 3.53
N ASP A 141 -0.06 9.51 3.83
CA ASP A 141 -0.59 10.77 3.30
C ASP A 141 -0.40 10.81 1.78
N PRO A 142 -1.49 10.83 1.00
CA PRO A 142 -1.39 10.87 -0.47
C PRO A 142 -0.66 12.12 -0.98
N ARG A 143 -0.66 13.21 -0.21
CA ARG A 143 0.04 14.46 -0.58
C ARG A 143 1.55 14.28 -0.59
N GLU A 144 2.10 13.58 0.41
CA GLU A 144 3.55 13.28 0.45
C GLU A 144 3.97 12.45 -0.75
N TRP A 145 3.17 11.42 -1.10
CA TRP A 145 3.43 10.57 -2.26
C TRP A 145 3.34 11.35 -3.57
N ILE A 146 2.31 12.19 -3.72
CA ILE A 146 2.12 13.08 -4.89
C ILE A 146 3.31 14.04 -5.04
N GLU A 147 3.76 14.67 -3.96
CA GLU A 147 4.92 15.58 -4.01
C GLU A 147 6.21 14.83 -4.37
N GLY A 148 6.41 13.63 -3.84
CA GLY A 148 7.55 12.78 -4.22
C GLY A 148 7.53 12.36 -5.69
N LEU A 149 6.35 12.03 -6.23
CA LEU A 149 6.20 11.73 -7.66
C LEU A 149 6.47 12.96 -8.54
N LYS A 150 6.00 14.15 -8.15
CA LYS A 150 6.33 15.41 -8.84
C LYS A 150 7.83 15.67 -8.83
N PHE A 151 8.47 15.44 -7.69
CA PHE A 151 9.92 15.55 -7.58
C PHE A 151 10.64 14.58 -8.53
N ASN A 152 10.27 13.30 -8.52
CA ASN A 152 10.84 12.28 -9.40
C ASN A 152 10.67 12.62 -10.89
N ARG A 153 9.48 13.09 -11.27
CA ARG A 153 9.19 13.53 -12.64
C ARG A 153 10.09 14.70 -13.08
N ASN A 154 10.31 15.66 -12.17
CA ASN A 154 11.09 16.87 -12.47
C ASN A 154 12.60 16.60 -12.59
N LEU A 155 13.10 15.45 -12.14
CA LEU A 155 14.47 15.01 -12.41
C LEU A 155 14.68 14.57 -13.86
N GLU A 156 13.59 14.35 -14.61
CA GLU A 156 13.58 13.91 -16.01
C GLU A 156 14.44 12.65 -16.29
N PRO A 157 14.30 11.57 -15.51
CA PRO A 157 15.13 10.39 -15.67
C PRO A 157 14.90 9.70 -17.03
N GLU A 158 15.96 9.12 -17.59
CA GLU A 158 15.89 8.24 -18.76
C GLU A 158 15.67 6.78 -18.39
N VAL A 159 16.10 6.42 -17.18
CA VAL A 159 15.87 5.08 -16.61
C VAL A 159 15.32 5.24 -15.21
N LEU A 160 14.22 4.55 -14.95
CA LEU A 160 13.61 4.49 -13.61
C LEU A 160 13.62 3.04 -13.14
N ILE A 161 14.22 2.81 -11.97
CA ILE A 161 14.28 1.52 -11.31
C ILE A 161 13.51 1.63 -10.00
N SER A 162 12.47 0.83 -9.87
CA SER A 162 11.67 0.79 -8.65
C SER A 162 11.80 -0.57 -7.96
N ALA A 163 11.73 -0.56 -6.63
CA ALA A 163 11.71 -1.79 -5.84
C ALA A 163 10.43 -2.62 -6.07
N ALA A 164 9.34 -1.97 -6.49
CA ALA A 164 8.01 -2.58 -6.58
C ALA A 164 7.44 -2.57 -8.02
N ALA A 165 8.27 -2.34 -9.04
CA ALA A 165 7.87 -2.39 -10.44
C ALA A 165 9.04 -2.83 -11.32
N ARG A 166 8.73 -3.24 -12.56
CA ARG A 166 9.77 -3.49 -13.55
C ARG A 166 10.48 -2.18 -13.91
N PRO A 167 11.79 -2.19 -14.17
CA PRO A 167 12.50 -1.01 -14.67
C PRO A 167 11.83 -0.44 -15.93
N VAL A 168 11.78 0.89 -16.01
CA VAL A 168 11.26 1.62 -17.16
C VAL A 168 12.45 2.31 -17.83
N VAL A 169 12.57 2.16 -19.14
CA VAL A 169 13.69 2.67 -19.93
C VAL A 169 13.17 3.55 -21.08
N GLY A 170 13.81 4.69 -21.28
CA GLY A 170 13.46 5.69 -22.28
C GLY A 170 12.73 6.88 -21.65
N LYS A 171 13.27 8.09 -21.87
CA LYS A 171 12.79 9.34 -21.25
C LYS A 171 11.28 9.54 -21.42
N GLU A 172 10.75 9.34 -22.63
CA GLU A 172 9.33 9.53 -22.93
C GLU A 172 8.45 8.52 -22.15
N GLU A 173 8.86 7.24 -22.13
CA GLU A 173 8.09 6.21 -21.42
C GLU A 173 8.15 6.42 -19.90
N VAL A 174 9.31 6.81 -19.36
CA VAL A 174 9.45 7.15 -17.93
C VAL A 174 8.56 8.31 -17.56
N GLN A 175 8.58 9.40 -18.33
CA GLN A 175 7.73 10.57 -18.10
C GLN A 175 6.25 10.19 -18.16
N LYS A 176 5.84 9.48 -19.20
CA LYS A 176 4.45 9.00 -19.34
C LYS A 176 3.99 8.18 -18.15
N ARG A 177 4.84 7.27 -17.64
CA ARG A 177 4.51 6.45 -16.46
C ARG A 177 4.40 7.27 -15.20
N LEU A 178 5.37 8.15 -14.94
CA LEU A 178 5.36 9.04 -13.78
C LEU A 178 4.16 9.99 -13.80
N GLU A 179 3.86 10.61 -14.96
CA GLU A 179 2.70 11.50 -15.11
C GLU A 179 1.37 10.76 -14.91
N GLY A 180 1.18 9.64 -15.59
CA GLY A 180 -0.06 8.88 -15.46
C GLY A 180 -0.29 8.31 -14.06
N TYR A 181 0.79 7.93 -13.35
CA TYR A 181 0.73 7.46 -11.98
C TYR A 181 0.42 8.61 -10.99
N LEU A 182 1.09 9.75 -11.17
CA LEU A 182 0.85 10.99 -10.43
C LEU A 182 -0.60 11.48 -10.60
N ASP A 183 -1.09 11.49 -11.83
CA ASP A 183 -2.46 11.91 -12.15
C ASP A 183 -3.47 10.95 -11.54
N GLY A 184 -3.20 9.64 -11.55
CA GLY A 184 -4.03 8.64 -10.88
C GLY A 184 -4.16 8.88 -9.38
N ALA A 185 -3.04 9.07 -8.69
CA ALA A 185 -3.02 9.36 -7.24
C ALA A 185 -3.73 10.69 -6.92
N SER A 186 -3.45 11.73 -7.71
CA SER A 186 -4.07 13.05 -7.56
C SER A 186 -5.58 13.00 -7.80
N PHE A 187 -6.02 12.29 -8.85
CA PHE A 187 -7.45 12.10 -9.16
C PHE A 187 -8.18 11.45 -7.98
N VAL A 188 -7.63 10.38 -7.41
CA VAL A 188 -8.26 9.68 -6.29
C VAL A 188 -8.39 10.60 -5.08
N LEU A 189 -7.35 11.37 -4.75
CA LEU A 189 -7.40 12.35 -3.66
C LEU A 189 -8.46 13.41 -3.92
N ASP A 190 -8.42 14.07 -5.08
CA ASP A 190 -9.32 15.18 -5.42
C ASP A 190 -10.79 14.73 -5.45
N GLN A 191 -11.08 13.57 -6.04
CA GLN A 191 -12.45 13.06 -6.09
C GLN A 191 -12.94 12.63 -4.70
N SER A 192 -12.06 12.09 -3.85
CA SER A 192 -12.40 11.78 -2.45
C SER A 192 -12.77 13.05 -1.69
N LEU A 193 -11.95 14.09 -1.78
CA LEU A 193 -12.21 15.38 -1.11
C LEU A 193 -13.49 16.04 -1.63
N ARG A 194 -13.74 16.00 -2.94
CA ARG A 194 -14.99 16.51 -3.53
C ARG A 194 -16.22 15.76 -3.02
N GLY A 195 -16.13 14.44 -2.94
CA GLY A 195 -17.21 13.62 -2.42
C GLY A 195 -17.49 13.92 -0.94
N ILE A 196 -16.44 14.04 -0.11
CA ILE A 196 -16.55 14.43 1.31
C ILE A 196 -17.24 15.80 1.43
N LEU A 197 -16.80 16.79 0.68
CA LEU A 197 -17.45 18.12 0.64
C LEU A 197 -18.90 18.05 0.17
N GLY A 198 -19.24 17.08 -0.67
CA GLY A 198 -20.61 16.78 -1.09
C GLY A 198 -21.43 15.97 -0.10
N GLY A 199 -20.92 15.70 1.11
CA GLY A 199 -21.61 14.97 2.17
C GLY A 199 -21.65 13.45 1.97
N LYS A 200 -20.73 12.89 1.17
CA LYS A 200 -20.65 11.45 0.93
C LYS A 200 -19.89 10.75 2.05
N GLY A 201 -20.44 9.65 2.53
CA GLY A 201 -19.80 8.76 3.47
C GLY A 201 -18.75 7.82 2.83
N PRO A 202 -17.99 7.06 3.64
CA PRO A 202 -16.91 6.22 3.15
C PRO A 202 -17.38 5.15 2.14
N ASP A 203 -18.55 4.57 2.33
CA ASP A 203 -19.10 3.55 1.42
C ASP A 203 -19.56 4.14 0.09
N ASP A 204 -20.19 5.32 0.10
CA ASP A 204 -20.51 6.06 -1.13
C ASP A 204 -19.24 6.37 -1.92
N LEU A 205 -18.20 6.86 -1.24
CA LEU A 205 -16.92 7.22 -1.85
C LEU A 205 -16.25 6.02 -2.51
N ARG A 206 -16.33 4.84 -1.87
CA ARG A 206 -15.84 3.57 -2.41
C ARG A 206 -16.45 3.24 -3.77
N LEU A 207 -17.72 3.59 -3.99
CA LEU A 207 -18.43 3.33 -5.22
C LEU A 207 -18.25 4.44 -6.27
N LEU A 208 -18.10 5.68 -5.83
CA LEU A 208 -18.06 6.85 -6.70
C LEU A 208 -16.68 7.10 -7.31
N VAL A 209 -15.61 6.87 -6.53
CA VAL A 209 -14.26 7.17 -7.00
C VAL A 209 -13.73 6.00 -7.83
N ARG A 210 -13.63 6.23 -9.14
CA ARG A 210 -13.11 5.29 -10.14
C ARG A 210 -12.15 6.02 -11.06
N LEU A 211 -11.04 5.40 -11.37
CA LEU A 211 -10.14 5.96 -12.37
C LEU A 211 -10.83 6.00 -13.75
N PRO A 212 -10.77 7.12 -14.46
CA PRO A 212 -11.19 7.16 -15.85
C PRO A 212 -10.29 6.25 -16.71
N ASP A 213 -10.81 5.80 -17.86
CA ASP A 213 -10.16 4.80 -18.70
C ASP A 213 -8.72 5.17 -19.07
N TYR A 214 -8.48 6.43 -19.44
CA TYR A 214 -7.15 6.89 -19.84
C TYR A 214 -6.09 6.85 -18.71
N LEU A 215 -6.52 6.91 -17.44
CA LEU A 215 -5.64 6.72 -16.28
C LEU A 215 -5.55 5.24 -15.90
N ARG A 216 -6.64 4.50 -15.99
CA ARG A 216 -6.68 3.07 -15.69
C ARG A 216 -5.81 2.26 -16.66
N ASP A 217 -5.70 2.70 -17.92
CA ASP A 217 -4.89 2.03 -18.95
C ASP A 217 -3.39 2.28 -18.80
N ILE A 218 -2.96 3.14 -17.89
CA ILE A 218 -1.54 3.28 -17.51
C ILE A 218 -1.11 2.00 -16.77
N PRO A 219 -0.04 1.30 -17.22
CA PRO A 219 0.32 0.01 -16.63
C PRO A 219 0.59 0.00 -15.12
N ASN A 220 1.04 1.15 -14.57
CA ASN A 220 1.26 1.29 -13.14
C ASN A 220 -0.02 1.58 -12.33
N ASN A 221 -1.15 1.85 -13.02
CA ASN A 221 -2.46 2.05 -12.40
C ASN A 221 -3.36 0.80 -12.49
N LEU A 222 -2.82 -0.34 -12.92
CA LEU A 222 -3.56 -1.61 -12.91
C LEU A 222 -3.79 -2.08 -11.47
N GLU A 223 -5.05 -2.37 -11.14
CA GLU A 223 -5.48 -2.78 -9.80
C GLU A 223 -5.18 -4.28 -9.55
N ASN A 224 -3.90 -4.64 -9.61
CA ASN A 224 -3.42 -6.02 -9.39
C ASN A 224 -2.89 -6.28 -7.98
N TYR A 225 -2.69 -5.23 -7.19
CA TYR A 225 -2.28 -5.27 -5.78
C TYR A 225 -2.97 -4.17 -4.98
N GLY A 226 -2.79 -2.89 -5.37
CA GLY A 226 -3.55 -1.77 -4.84
C GLY A 226 -4.91 -1.65 -5.52
N GLU A 227 -5.97 -1.34 -4.78
CA GLU A 227 -7.33 -1.18 -5.27
C GLU A 227 -7.86 0.21 -4.94
N VAL A 228 -8.23 0.96 -5.99
CA VAL A 228 -8.67 2.37 -5.86
C VAL A 228 -9.88 2.50 -4.96
N SER A 229 -10.81 1.53 -4.99
CA SER A 229 -12.03 1.55 -4.17
C SER A 229 -11.75 1.59 -2.66
N SER A 230 -10.55 1.20 -2.22
CA SER A 230 -10.16 1.18 -0.81
C SER A 230 -9.51 2.48 -0.32
N TYR A 231 -9.10 3.38 -1.21
CA TYR A 231 -8.41 4.62 -0.85
C TYR A 231 -9.35 5.71 -0.30
N PRO A 232 -10.52 6.00 -0.94
CA PRO A 232 -11.40 7.04 -0.46
C PRO A 232 -11.90 6.84 0.98
N PRO A 233 -12.28 5.61 1.42
CA PRO A 233 -12.57 5.35 2.81
C PRO A 233 -11.40 5.64 3.76
N ALA A 234 -10.16 5.29 3.38
CA ALA A 234 -8.99 5.57 4.19
C ALA A 234 -8.74 7.08 4.34
N ILE A 235 -8.93 7.84 3.25
CA ILE A 235 -8.85 9.31 3.26
C ILE A 235 -9.96 9.89 4.15
N TYR A 236 -11.19 9.37 4.04
CA TYR A 236 -12.31 9.79 4.88
C TYR A 236 -12.01 9.60 6.36
N TYR A 237 -11.64 8.39 6.77
CA TYR A 237 -11.36 8.06 8.17
C TYR A 237 -10.24 8.91 8.77
N GLN A 238 -9.25 9.26 7.98
CA GLN A 238 -8.15 10.12 8.44
C GLN A 238 -8.53 11.59 8.53
N SER A 239 -9.37 12.10 7.62
CA SER A 239 -9.69 13.53 7.54
C SER A 239 -10.97 13.90 8.29
N VAL A 240 -11.93 13.00 8.42
CA VAL A 240 -13.25 13.25 9.03
C VAL A 240 -13.45 12.45 10.32
N GLY A 241 -12.85 11.27 10.41
CA GLY A 241 -13.04 10.33 11.52
C GLY A 241 -13.92 9.13 11.11
N TRP A 242 -14.27 8.31 12.09
CA TRP A 242 -14.98 7.05 11.83
C TRP A 242 -16.49 7.21 11.62
N TYR A 243 -17.09 8.30 12.09
CA TYR A 243 -18.54 8.51 12.00
C TYR A 243 -18.93 9.01 10.61
N ASP A 244 -19.81 8.29 9.95
CA ASP A 244 -20.25 8.49 8.57
C ASP A 244 -21.54 9.33 8.45
N ASN A 245 -22.00 9.93 9.52
CA ASN A 245 -23.28 10.69 9.67
C ASN A 245 -24.54 9.81 9.63
N ASP A 246 -24.45 8.48 9.61
CA ASP A 246 -25.59 7.59 9.80
C ASP A 246 -25.79 7.30 11.30
N ALA A 247 -26.95 7.69 11.83
CA ALA A 247 -27.27 7.47 13.24
C ALA A 247 -27.28 5.98 13.63
N ALA A 248 -27.54 5.06 12.68
CA ALA A 248 -27.48 3.62 12.92
C ALA A 248 -26.05 3.16 13.23
N ASN A 249 -25.04 3.80 12.62
CA ASN A 249 -23.63 3.48 12.81
C ASN A 249 -23.03 4.16 14.05
N LEU A 250 -23.70 5.16 14.63
CA LEU A 250 -23.23 5.83 15.85
C LEU A 250 -23.31 4.90 17.07
N SER A 251 -24.35 4.07 17.16
CA SER A 251 -24.55 3.11 18.24
C SER A 251 -25.18 1.83 17.67
N PRO A 252 -24.45 1.06 16.88
CA PRO A 252 -24.99 -0.13 16.23
C PRO A 252 -25.28 -1.23 17.22
N VAL A 253 -26.27 -2.07 16.92
CA VAL A 253 -26.44 -3.35 17.61
C VAL A 253 -25.26 -4.27 17.26
N SER A 254 -24.98 -5.24 18.13
CA SER A 254 -23.89 -6.19 17.80
C SER A 254 -24.24 -6.99 16.54
N PRO A 255 -23.25 -7.40 15.73
CA PRO A 255 -23.50 -8.20 14.51
C PRO A 255 -24.31 -9.48 14.80
N MET A 256 -24.09 -10.12 15.96
CA MET A 256 -24.84 -11.30 16.37
C MET A 256 -26.31 -10.97 16.68
N ASP A 257 -26.59 -9.83 17.31
CA ASP A 257 -27.95 -9.42 17.64
C ASP A 257 -28.70 -8.95 16.40
N GLU A 258 -28.01 -8.27 15.50
CA GLU A 258 -28.51 -7.90 14.16
C GLU A 258 -28.91 -9.15 13.37
N ALA A 259 -28.02 -10.12 13.23
CA ALA A 259 -28.28 -11.37 12.52
C ALA A 259 -29.50 -12.11 13.11
N LYS A 260 -29.63 -12.19 14.43
CA LYS A 260 -30.79 -12.83 15.09
C LYS A 260 -32.11 -12.15 14.74
N ARG A 261 -32.10 -10.86 14.42
CA ARG A 261 -33.29 -10.10 14.05
C ARG A 261 -33.58 -10.13 12.56
N ILE A 262 -32.51 -9.96 11.73
CA ILE A 262 -32.65 -9.86 10.27
C ILE A 262 -32.91 -11.21 9.62
N VAL A 263 -32.20 -12.27 10.00
CA VAL A 263 -32.33 -13.60 9.38
C VAL A 263 -33.79 -14.12 9.39
N PRO A 264 -34.56 -14.04 10.49
CA PRO A 264 -35.99 -14.41 10.46
C PRO A 264 -36.83 -13.58 9.50
N LEU A 265 -36.53 -12.26 9.37
CA LEU A 265 -37.22 -11.37 8.43
C LEU A 265 -36.92 -11.71 6.95
N MET A 266 -35.76 -12.29 6.68
CA MET A 266 -35.35 -12.77 5.36
C MET A 266 -35.89 -14.15 5.01
N GLY A 267 -36.71 -14.77 5.83
CA GLY A 267 -37.29 -16.11 5.63
C GLY A 267 -36.54 -17.23 6.33
N GLY A 268 -35.59 -16.91 7.20
CA GLY A 268 -34.83 -17.86 8.00
C GLY A 268 -33.49 -18.25 7.37
N ARG A 269 -32.74 -19.07 8.11
CA ARG A 269 -31.36 -19.46 7.77
C ARG A 269 -31.24 -20.07 6.36
N ASP A 270 -32.14 -20.99 6.00
CA ASP A 270 -32.05 -21.71 4.75
C ASP A 270 -32.28 -20.79 3.54
N ALA A 271 -33.23 -19.85 3.65
CA ALA A 271 -33.45 -18.83 2.62
C ALA A 271 -32.23 -17.94 2.41
N VAL A 272 -31.53 -17.54 3.49
CA VAL A 272 -30.29 -16.75 3.40
C VAL A 272 -29.17 -17.55 2.72
N LEU A 273 -29.00 -18.82 3.08
CA LEU A 273 -27.97 -19.69 2.46
C LEU A 273 -28.25 -19.94 0.97
N ASP A 274 -29.52 -20.16 0.59
CA ASP A 274 -29.90 -20.30 -0.82
C ASP A 274 -29.62 -19.02 -1.60
N ALA A 275 -29.93 -17.84 -1.03
CA ALA A 275 -29.64 -16.55 -1.64
C ALA A 275 -28.13 -16.35 -1.81
N ALA A 276 -27.32 -16.72 -0.82
CA ALA A 276 -25.86 -16.63 -0.90
C ALA A 276 -25.31 -17.55 -2.01
N GLN A 277 -25.82 -18.77 -2.15
CA GLN A 277 -25.44 -19.69 -3.22
C GLN A 277 -25.82 -19.16 -4.62
N GLU A 278 -27.01 -18.56 -4.75
CA GLU A 278 -27.40 -17.92 -6.00
C GLU A 278 -26.52 -16.71 -6.36
N ALA A 279 -26.15 -15.89 -5.37
CA ALA A 279 -25.19 -14.80 -5.55
C ALA A 279 -23.82 -15.34 -6.01
N MET A 280 -23.32 -16.42 -5.42
CA MET A 280 -22.09 -17.09 -5.85
C MET A 280 -22.15 -17.56 -7.32
N LYS A 281 -23.25 -18.18 -7.75
CA LYS A 281 -23.46 -18.60 -9.15
C LYS A 281 -23.43 -17.39 -10.11
N LYS A 282 -23.95 -16.24 -9.68
CA LYS A 282 -23.95 -14.99 -10.44
C LYS A 282 -22.64 -14.22 -10.36
N LYS A 283 -21.67 -14.70 -9.60
CA LYS A 283 -20.39 -14.04 -9.32
C LYS A 283 -20.55 -12.70 -8.55
N GLU A 284 -21.62 -12.56 -7.80
CA GLU A 284 -21.91 -11.43 -6.91
C GLU A 284 -21.25 -11.70 -5.54
N TYR A 285 -19.93 -11.83 -5.52
CA TYR A 285 -19.17 -12.32 -4.36
C TYR A 285 -19.31 -11.44 -3.13
N SER A 286 -19.33 -10.12 -3.30
CA SER A 286 -19.51 -9.19 -2.19
C SER A 286 -20.87 -9.36 -1.53
N TRP A 287 -21.92 -9.59 -2.31
CA TRP A 287 -23.26 -9.84 -1.80
C TRP A 287 -23.34 -11.20 -1.09
N ALA A 288 -22.77 -12.23 -1.69
CA ALA A 288 -22.71 -13.55 -1.04
C ALA A 288 -21.96 -13.53 0.29
N ALA A 289 -20.89 -12.73 0.39
CA ALA A 289 -20.13 -12.58 1.63
C ALA A 289 -20.87 -11.76 2.71
N GLN A 290 -21.77 -10.87 2.31
CA GLN A 290 -22.59 -10.08 3.22
C GLN A 290 -23.74 -10.88 3.81
N LEU A 291 -24.32 -11.80 3.03
CA LEU A 291 -25.36 -12.73 3.47
C LEU A 291 -24.81 -13.77 4.45
#